data_7beec1007174cd3abfd3bef94099a7ac
#
_entry.id   7beec1007174cd3abfd3bef94099a7ac
#
_cell.length_a   1.000
_cell.length_b   1.000
_cell.length_c   1.000
_cell.angle_alpha   90.00
_cell.angle_beta   90.00
_cell.angle_gamma   90.00
#
_symmetry.space_group_name_H-M   'P 1'
#
loop_
_entity.id
_entity.type
_entity.pdbx_description
1 polymer ?
#
loop_
_entity_poly.entity_id
_entity_poly.type
_entity_poly.pdbx_seq_one_letter_code
_entity_poly.pdbx_strand_id
1 'polypeptide(L)'
;MTMNDPLLRTDSYAKIFLYNTHETVACVPRHTIRMRDKVRPDKLREAVEQALLRFPHMMLTAEPTETAFRYRRNVQPAVVLPFDGVSTRYTIGSKDTNGYLFLVGYHDKTIYMEYQHSISDGRGFEEFIRCVLFQYLKNCGFPVENDGSVRGMDTRWSPEESANGYEQLADREFSPDGIWKKPEAVHAPEVQWGADGSEVVTEVTFPFSQLHDYAKSIGVSPLSVLAPLMMKAFDDKFGGTDKPVIAEIPVDLRPLLPTLTTRYFICFIDLPYFPEYRDLPNDEVFRRTKAFLKDQMQREQLLYRAKAAADRCELLHEADMPLAEKMQAAQKVTTDFVLEDSFLI
;
A
#
# COMPACT_ATOMS: atom_id res chain seq x y z
N MET A 1 -12.13 27.92 5.70
CA MET A 1 -11.30 27.09 4.82
C MET A 1 -12.25 26.49 3.80
N THR A 2 -12.05 26.77 2.54
CA THR A 2 -12.96 26.37 1.47
C THR A 2 -12.82 24.86 1.22
N MET A 3 -13.91 24.16 0.90
CA MET A 3 -13.98 22.74 0.51
C MET A 3 -13.09 22.38 -0.71
N ASN A 4 -12.37 23.35 -1.28
CA ASN A 4 -11.51 23.20 -2.46
C ASN A 4 -10.00 23.25 -2.16
N ASP A 5 -9.57 23.11 -0.88
CA ASP A 5 -8.15 23.04 -0.57
C ASP A 5 -7.57 21.72 -1.13
N PRO A 6 -6.63 21.76 -2.10
CA PRO A 6 -6.06 20.57 -2.70
C PRO A 6 -5.33 19.67 -1.69
N LEU A 7 -4.91 20.24 -0.55
CA LEU A 7 -4.29 19.47 0.53
C LEU A 7 -5.27 18.54 1.26
N LEU A 8 -6.57 18.86 1.24
CA LEU A 8 -7.61 18.13 1.97
C LEU A 8 -8.41 17.16 1.10
N ARG A 9 -8.06 17.04 -0.17
CA ARG A 9 -8.72 16.07 -1.06
C ARG A 9 -8.27 14.64 -0.76
N THR A 10 -9.19 13.71 -0.92
CA THR A 10 -8.92 12.27 -0.85
C THR A 10 -8.90 11.71 -2.27
N ASP A 11 -8.06 10.72 -2.54
CA ASP A 11 -8.13 9.99 -3.81
C ASP A 11 -9.42 9.20 -3.89
N SER A 12 -9.91 9.02 -5.12
CA SER A 12 -11.15 8.28 -5.35
C SER A 12 -11.11 6.88 -4.74
N TYR A 13 -10.04 6.14 -4.93
CA TYR A 13 -9.92 4.79 -4.39
C TYR A 13 -9.54 4.77 -2.91
N ALA A 14 -8.65 5.63 -2.47
CA ALA A 14 -8.16 5.64 -1.09
C ALA A 14 -9.25 5.89 -0.03
N LYS A 15 -10.41 6.44 -0.43
CA LYS A 15 -11.58 6.63 0.43
C LYS A 15 -12.02 5.36 1.11
N ILE A 16 -11.90 4.19 0.42
CA ILE A 16 -12.29 2.91 0.99
C ILE A 16 -11.56 2.59 2.29
N PHE A 17 -10.29 2.98 2.41
CA PHE A 17 -9.49 2.73 3.61
C PHE A 17 -9.96 3.52 4.83
N LEU A 18 -10.62 4.67 4.64
CA LEU A 18 -11.24 5.40 5.74
C LEU A 18 -12.46 4.66 6.31
N TYR A 19 -13.23 4.00 5.44
CA TYR A 19 -14.43 3.26 5.84
C TYR A 19 -14.11 1.85 6.36
N ASN A 20 -12.98 1.26 5.94
CA ASN A 20 -12.58 -0.10 6.33
C ASN A 20 -11.73 -0.17 7.58
N THR A 21 -11.31 0.96 8.17
CA THR A 21 -10.51 0.95 9.39
C THR A 21 -11.40 0.60 10.59
N HIS A 22 -11.14 -0.56 11.19
CA HIS A 22 -11.78 -1.02 12.43
C HIS A 22 -10.77 -1.81 13.28
N GLU A 23 -11.18 -2.23 14.48
CA GLU A 23 -10.29 -2.81 15.49
C GLU A 23 -9.46 -4.02 15.01
N THR A 24 -9.97 -4.79 14.04
CA THR A 24 -9.33 -6.01 13.55
C THR A 24 -8.72 -5.87 12.15
N VAL A 25 -8.99 -4.77 11.43
CA VAL A 25 -8.46 -4.49 10.09
C VAL A 25 -7.90 -3.07 10.07
N ALA A 26 -6.60 -2.96 10.11
CA ALA A 26 -5.90 -1.71 9.86
C ALA A 26 -5.15 -1.86 8.52
N CYS A 27 -5.57 -1.12 7.48
CA CYS A 27 -4.83 -1.05 6.23
C CYS A 27 -3.61 -0.13 6.41
N VAL A 28 -2.62 -0.61 7.14
CA VAL A 28 -1.44 0.13 7.60
C VAL A 28 -0.17 -0.57 7.17
N PRO A 29 0.37 -0.23 5.98
CA PRO A 29 1.68 -0.73 5.57
C PRO A 29 2.79 -0.21 6.47
N ARG A 30 3.82 -1.04 6.66
CA ARG A 30 5.00 -0.73 7.46
C ARG A 30 6.27 -0.74 6.62
N HIS A 31 7.08 0.29 6.79
CA HIS A 31 8.47 0.31 6.35
C HIS A 31 9.39 0.16 7.56
N THR A 32 10.25 -0.86 7.54
CA THR A 32 11.24 -1.13 8.56
C THR A 32 12.62 -0.77 8.02
N ILE A 33 13.25 0.26 8.61
CA ILE A 33 14.53 0.81 8.14
C ILE A 33 15.60 0.49 9.17
N ARG A 34 16.56 -0.34 8.80
CA ARG A 34 17.70 -0.72 9.66
C ARG A 34 18.85 0.26 9.46
N MET A 35 19.21 0.96 10.53
CA MET A 35 20.32 1.90 10.58
C MET A 35 21.63 1.21 11.02
N ARG A 36 22.79 1.80 10.69
CA ARG A 36 24.07 1.29 11.21
C ARG A 36 24.28 1.61 12.69
N ASP A 37 23.84 2.80 13.09
CA ASP A 37 23.99 3.34 14.45
C ASP A 37 22.64 3.39 15.15
N LYS A 38 22.67 3.54 16.48
CA LYS A 38 21.46 3.75 17.28
C LYS A 38 20.70 4.99 16.81
N VAL A 39 19.39 4.85 16.71
CA VAL A 39 18.50 5.95 16.33
C VAL A 39 18.53 7.03 17.42
N ARG A 40 18.63 8.29 16.99
CA ARG A 40 18.57 9.49 17.84
C ARG A 40 17.18 10.09 17.72
N PRO A 41 16.28 9.86 18.71
CA PRO A 41 14.86 10.23 18.59
C PRO A 41 14.62 11.72 18.43
N ASP A 42 15.47 12.55 19.07
CA ASP A 42 15.46 14.01 18.96
C ASP A 42 15.69 14.45 17.51
N LYS A 43 16.71 13.86 16.86
CA LYS A 43 17.06 14.16 15.47
C LYS A 43 16.07 13.60 14.47
N LEU A 44 15.45 12.45 14.78
CA LEU A 44 14.40 11.88 13.96
C LEU A 44 13.12 12.75 14.01
N ARG A 45 12.74 13.24 15.19
CA ARG A 45 11.58 14.16 15.31
C ARG A 45 11.80 15.45 14.53
N GLU A 46 12.97 16.08 14.68
CA GLU A 46 13.34 17.26 13.91
C GLU A 46 13.24 17.02 12.39
N ALA A 47 13.71 15.85 11.94
CA ALA A 47 13.65 15.47 10.53
C ALA A 47 12.21 15.26 10.03
N VAL A 48 11.34 14.64 10.83
CA VAL A 48 9.92 14.48 10.49
C VAL A 48 9.23 15.85 10.38
N GLU A 49 9.48 16.76 11.31
CA GLU A 49 8.91 18.11 11.27
C GLU A 49 9.38 18.87 10.02
N GLN A 50 10.66 18.78 9.66
CA GLN A 50 11.19 19.34 8.43
C GLN A 50 10.53 18.73 7.19
N ALA A 51 10.43 17.40 7.13
CA ALA A 51 9.81 16.71 6.01
C ALA A 51 8.33 17.08 5.85
N LEU A 52 7.60 17.31 6.94
CA LEU A 52 6.20 17.76 6.90
C LEU A 52 6.06 19.16 6.28
N LEU A 53 7.05 20.04 6.45
CA LEU A 53 7.05 21.33 5.74
C LEU A 53 7.20 21.15 4.22
N ARG A 54 7.93 20.11 3.79
CA ARG A 54 8.10 19.77 2.37
C ARG A 54 6.90 19.01 1.80
N PHE A 55 6.23 18.21 2.65
CA PHE A 55 5.06 17.37 2.27
C PHE A 55 3.81 17.81 3.06
N PRO A 56 3.29 19.03 2.83
CA PRO A 56 2.19 19.58 3.65
C PRO A 56 0.89 18.76 3.52
N HIS A 57 0.72 17.98 2.47
CA HIS A 57 -0.40 17.07 2.27
C HIS A 57 -0.31 15.77 3.11
N MET A 58 0.79 15.54 3.84
CA MET A 58 0.87 14.53 4.90
C MET A 58 0.42 15.05 6.26
N MET A 59 0.21 16.37 6.40
CA MET A 59 -0.28 17.01 7.64
C MET A 59 -1.80 16.90 7.74
N LEU A 60 -2.31 15.67 7.85
CA LEU A 60 -3.75 15.38 7.85
C LEU A 60 -4.18 14.65 9.11
N THR A 61 -5.41 14.92 9.52
CA THR A 61 -6.23 14.08 10.39
C THR A 61 -7.56 13.79 9.70
N ALA A 62 -8.15 12.63 9.96
CA ALA A 62 -9.47 12.26 9.47
C ALA A 62 -10.50 12.47 10.57
N GLU A 63 -11.57 13.17 10.27
CA GLU A 63 -12.67 13.43 11.20
C GLU A 63 -13.96 12.80 10.66
N PRO A 64 -14.68 12.02 11.48
CA PRO A 64 -15.98 11.51 11.11
C PRO A 64 -17.02 12.64 11.10
N THR A 65 -17.92 12.58 10.12
CA THR A 65 -19.15 13.38 10.06
C THR A 65 -20.35 12.42 10.11
N GLU A 66 -21.57 12.92 9.98
CA GLU A 66 -22.77 12.07 9.96
C GLU A 66 -22.77 11.09 8.78
N THR A 67 -22.20 11.48 7.65
CA THR A 67 -22.28 10.71 6.39
C THR A 67 -20.94 10.33 5.78
N ALA A 68 -19.81 10.89 6.24
CA ALA A 68 -18.51 10.65 5.62
C ALA A 68 -17.34 10.94 6.57
N PHE A 69 -16.14 10.50 6.20
CA PHE A 69 -14.91 11.06 6.75
C PHE A 69 -14.45 12.27 5.95
N ARG A 70 -13.90 13.27 6.65
CA ARG A 70 -13.28 14.45 6.05
C ARG A 70 -11.87 14.62 6.55
N TYR A 71 -10.96 15.03 5.69
CA TYR A 71 -9.65 15.45 6.12
C TYR A 71 -9.67 16.86 6.64
N ARG A 72 -8.90 17.07 7.69
CA ARG A 72 -8.56 18.37 8.22
C ARG A 72 -7.04 18.49 8.33
N ARG A 73 -6.53 19.71 8.14
CA ARG A 73 -5.12 19.98 8.35
C ARG A 73 -4.76 19.75 9.82
N ASN A 74 -3.80 18.88 10.06
CA ASN A 74 -3.22 18.64 11.37
C ASN A 74 -2.10 19.66 11.62
N VAL A 75 -2.18 20.38 12.72
CA VAL A 75 -1.18 21.39 13.16
C VAL A 75 -0.49 20.99 14.46
N GLN A 76 -0.77 19.80 14.95
CA GLN A 76 -0.12 19.28 16.15
C GLN A 76 1.35 18.96 15.86
N PRO A 77 2.23 18.99 16.86
CA PRO A 77 3.61 18.53 16.70
C PRO A 77 3.67 17.07 16.23
N ALA A 78 4.60 16.76 15.35
CA ALA A 78 4.88 15.38 15.00
C ALA A 78 5.41 14.61 16.21
N VAL A 79 5.01 13.34 16.32
CA VAL A 79 5.48 12.45 17.38
C VAL A 79 6.41 11.37 16.81
N VAL A 80 7.46 11.07 17.59
CA VAL A 80 8.35 9.93 17.34
C VAL A 80 8.33 9.06 18.59
N LEU A 81 7.87 7.82 18.44
CA LEU A 81 7.52 6.95 19.55
C LEU A 81 8.52 5.81 19.73
N PRO A 82 8.83 5.39 20.97
CA PRO A 82 9.47 4.10 21.20
C PRO A 82 8.56 2.99 20.68
N PHE A 83 9.02 2.22 19.68
CA PHE A 83 8.19 1.26 18.98
C PHE A 83 8.99 0.03 18.57
N ASP A 84 8.62 -1.12 19.07
CA ASP A 84 9.30 -2.41 18.87
C ASP A 84 8.76 -3.23 17.69
N GLY A 85 7.86 -2.63 16.88
CA GLY A 85 7.26 -3.29 15.73
C GLY A 85 5.96 -4.06 16.03
N VAL A 86 5.42 -3.99 17.25
CA VAL A 86 4.12 -4.61 17.58
C VAL A 86 2.98 -3.70 17.16
N SER A 87 2.22 -4.08 16.13
CA SER A 87 1.19 -3.24 15.46
C SER A 87 0.11 -2.72 16.39
N THR A 88 -0.25 -3.48 17.42
CA THR A 88 -1.33 -3.13 18.35
C THR A 88 -0.92 -2.12 19.43
N ARG A 89 0.36 -1.70 19.48
CA ARG A 89 0.86 -0.82 20.53
C ARG A 89 0.31 0.59 20.45
N TYR A 90 0.15 1.11 19.25
CA TYR A 90 -0.34 2.48 18.99
C TYR A 90 -1.42 2.48 17.92
N THR A 91 -2.40 3.37 18.06
CA THR A 91 -3.46 3.55 17.07
C THR A 91 -3.18 4.80 16.22
N ILE A 92 -2.94 4.59 14.93
CA ILE A 92 -2.74 5.67 13.96
C ILE A 92 -4.02 6.51 13.83
N GLY A 93 -3.87 7.84 13.79
CA GLY A 93 -4.98 8.78 13.73
C GLY A 93 -5.58 9.12 15.09
N SER A 94 -5.14 8.43 16.16
CA SER A 94 -5.57 8.71 17.54
C SER A 94 -4.66 9.73 18.25
N LYS A 95 -4.88 9.90 19.56
CA LYS A 95 -4.01 10.69 20.44
C LYS A 95 -2.56 10.19 20.46
N ASP A 96 -2.33 8.90 20.19
CA ASP A 96 -0.99 8.33 20.21
C ASP A 96 -0.10 8.94 19.13
N THR A 97 -0.68 9.26 17.97
CA THR A 97 0.00 9.91 16.84
C THR A 97 -0.33 11.40 16.73
N ASN A 98 -0.88 12.03 17.78
CA ASN A 98 -1.40 13.40 17.71
C ASN A 98 -2.37 13.62 16.54
N GLY A 99 -3.15 12.59 16.18
CA GLY A 99 -4.10 12.61 15.07
C GLY A 99 -3.48 12.47 13.67
N TYR A 100 -2.15 12.34 13.55
CA TYR A 100 -1.53 12.03 12.24
C TYR A 100 -1.92 10.65 11.75
N LEU A 101 -2.16 10.55 10.45
CA LEU A 101 -2.52 9.29 9.76
C LEU A 101 -1.27 8.45 9.41
N PHE A 102 -0.19 8.68 10.10
CA PHE A 102 1.03 7.89 10.05
C PHE A 102 1.69 7.84 11.44
N LEU A 103 2.56 6.87 11.61
CA LEU A 103 3.38 6.67 12.81
C LEU A 103 4.86 6.67 12.41
N VAL A 104 5.69 7.35 13.19
CA VAL A 104 7.14 7.22 13.13
C VAL A 104 7.61 6.67 14.48
N GLY A 105 8.19 5.49 14.45
CA GLY A 105 8.66 4.80 15.62
C GLY A 105 10.14 4.44 15.54
N TYR A 106 10.73 4.08 16.68
CA TYR A 106 12.12 3.63 16.72
C TYR A 106 12.35 2.59 17.82
N HIS A 107 13.27 1.67 17.54
CA HIS A 107 13.83 0.75 18.53
C HIS A 107 15.29 0.46 18.19
N ASP A 108 16.20 0.73 19.13
CA ASP A 108 17.66 0.59 18.99
C ASP A 108 18.18 1.17 17.66
N LYS A 109 18.44 0.35 16.66
CA LYS A 109 18.94 0.73 15.33
C LYS A 109 17.86 0.73 14.24
N THR A 110 16.60 0.59 14.60
CA THR A 110 15.51 0.46 13.64
C THR A 110 14.58 1.66 13.73
N ILE A 111 14.24 2.21 12.57
CA ILE A 111 13.16 3.18 12.38
C ILE A 111 11.99 2.44 11.74
N TYR A 112 10.80 2.62 12.28
CA TYR A 112 9.54 2.12 11.74
C TYR A 112 8.72 3.29 11.25
N MET A 113 8.17 3.18 10.04
CA MET A 113 7.23 4.14 9.52
C MET A 113 6.00 3.40 9.00
N GLU A 114 4.87 3.71 9.61
CA GLU A 114 3.56 3.15 9.26
C GLU A 114 2.63 4.27 8.82
N TYR A 115 1.70 3.98 7.93
CA TYR A 115 0.73 4.96 7.47
C TYR A 115 -0.58 4.30 7.08
N GLN A 116 -1.68 5.03 7.25
CA GLN A 116 -2.97 4.61 6.75
C GLN A 116 -3.02 4.78 5.22
N HIS A 117 -3.46 3.75 4.51
CA HIS A 117 -3.50 3.77 3.04
C HIS A 117 -4.37 4.89 2.45
N SER A 118 -5.24 5.50 3.24
CA SER A 118 -6.04 6.65 2.81
C SER A 118 -5.22 7.89 2.44
N ILE A 119 -3.95 8.01 2.88
CA ILE A 119 -3.11 9.18 2.59
C ILE A 119 -2.11 8.94 1.47
N SER A 120 -1.72 7.69 1.21
CA SER A 120 -0.70 7.35 0.23
C SER A 120 -0.69 5.86 -0.12
N ASP A 121 -0.04 5.50 -1.21
CA ASP A 121 0.44 4.14 -1.48
C ASP A 121 1.91 3.97 -1.08
N GLY A 122 2.45 2.76 -1.28
CA GLY A 122 3.84 2.45 -0.95
C GLY A 122 4.84 3.35 -1.68
N ARG A 123 4.65 3.57 -2.96
CA ARG A 123 5.53 4.42 -3.78
C ARG A 123 5.47 5.89 -3.38
N GLY A 124 4.26 6.38 -3.10
CA GLY A 124 4.06 7.77 -2.69
C GLY A 124 4.63 8.06 -1.31
N PHE A 125 4.40 7.15 -0.34
CA PHE A 125 4.91 7.31 1.01
C PHE A 125 6.44 7.14 1.09
N GLU A 126 7.03 6.37 0.20
CA GLU A 126 8.50 6.25 0.08
C GLU A 126 9.18 7.59 -0.18
N GLU A 127 8.56 8.49 -0.94
CA GLU A 127 9.09 9.86 -1.16
C GLU A 127 9.18 10.65 0.16
N PHE A 128 8.16 10.53 1.02
CA PHE A 128 8.18 11.12 2.36
C PHE A 128 9.26 10.47 3.25
N ILE A 129 9.36 9.13 3.25
CA ILE A 129 10.39 8.39 3.99
C ILE A 129 11.79 8.85 3.57
N ARG A 130 12.05 8.94 2.28
CA ARG A 130 13.36 9.39 1.74
C ARG A 130 13.71 10.79 2.23
N CYS A 131 12.75 11.72 2.25
CA CYS A 131 12.95 13.05 2.78
C CYS A 131 13.27 13.02 4.28
N VAL A 132 12.50 12.27 5.07
CA VAL A 132 12.75 12.11 6.52
C VAL A 132 14.15 11.55 6.78
N LEU A 133 14.53 10.48 6.11
CA LEU A 133 15.83 9.84 6.29
C LEU A 133 16.99 10.77 5.87
N PHE A 134 16.84 11.48 4.77
CA PHE A 134 17.83 12.45 4.31
C PHE A 134 18.04 13.57 5.33
N GLN A 135 16.96 14.17 5.84
CA GLN A 135 17.04 15.19 6.88
C GLN A 135 17.58 14.62 8.20
N TYR A 136 17.19 13.41 8.57
CA TYR A 136 17.70 12.73 9.76
C TYR A 136 19.24 12.56 9.71
N LEU A 137 19.78 12.11 8.58
CA LEU A 137 21.23 11.96 8.42
C LEU A 137 21.93 13.32 8.49
N LYS A 138 21.38 14.38 7.88
CA LYS A 138 21.91 15.74 8.00
C LYS A 138 21.87 16.23 9.45
N ASN A 139 20.75 16.04 10.15
CA ASN A 139 20.60 16.45 11.55
C ASN A 139 21.55 15.67 12.49
N CYS A 140 21.95 14.46 12.10
CA CYS A 140 22.97 13.68 12.79
C CYS A 140 24.43 14.11 12.46
N GLY A 141 24.62 15.02 11.51
CA GLY A 141 25.93 15.54 11.12
C GLY A 141 26.63 14.74 10.01
N PHE A 142 25.91 13.85 9.32
CA PHE A 142 26.49 13.14 8.18
C PHE A 142 26.58 14.05 6.95
N PRO A 143 27.69 13.99 6.18
CA PRO A 143 27.86 14.77 4.95
C PRO A 143 27.09 14.11 3.80
N VAL A 144 25.77 14.29 3.78
CA VAL A 144 24.90 13.78 2.72
C VAL A 144 24.52 14.91 1.77
N GLU A 145 24.64 14.66 0.47
CA GLU A 145 24.23 15.57 -0.60
C GLU A 145 23.05 14.96 -1.37
N ASN A 146 22.13 15.81 -1.82
CA ASN A 146 21.02 15.38 -2.65
C ASN A 146 21.45 15.40 -4.12
N ASP A 147 21.50 14.23 -4.73
CA ASP A 147 21.77 14.05 -6.16
C ASP A 147 20.54 14.25 -7.06
N GLY A 148 19.44 14.76 -6.49
CA GLY A 148 18.16 14.92 -7.15
C GLY A 148 17.22 13.73 -6.99
N SER A 149 17.64 12.66 -6.32
CA SER A 149 16.80 11.47 -6.07
C SER A 149 15.83 11.63 -4.89
N VAL A 150 16.02 12.66 -4.06
CA VAL A 150 15.16 12.96 -2.91
C VAL A 150 14.42 14.28 -3.14
N ARG A 151 13.12 14.27 -2.97
CA ARG A 151 12.31 15.49 -2.86
C ARG A 151 12.59 16.16 -1.50
N GLY A 152 13.73 16.85 -1.41
CA GLY A 152 14.25 17.46 -0.19
C GLY A 152 13.72 18.87 0.05
N MET A 153 14.22 19.51 1.13
CA MET A 153 13.85 20.89 1.52
C MET A 153 14.33 21.95 0.51
N ASP A 154 15.20 21.59 -0.42
CA ASP A 154 15.66 22.39 -1.55
C ASP A 154 14.67 22.47 -2.70
N THR A 155 13.61 21.67 -2.68
CA THR A 155 12.53 21.66 -3.67
C THR A 155 11.23 22.21 -3.06
N ARG A 156 10.40 22.85 -3.89
CA ARG A 156 9.08 23.32 -3.47
C ARG A 156 8.03 22.26 -3.71
N TRP A 157 7.10 22.15 -2.78
CA TRP A 157 5.87 21.38 -3.00
C TRP A 157 5.03 22.00 -4.12
N SER A 158 4.43 21.15 -4.94
CA SER A 158 3.42 21.57 -5.91
C SER A 158 2.07 20.88 -5.64
N PRO A 159 0.92 21.50 -6.01
CA PRO A 159 -0.40 20.90 -5.87
C PRO A 159 -0.53 19.54 -6.58
N GLU A 160 0.23 19.30 -7.64
CA GLU A 160 0.25 18.05 -8.40
C GLU A 160 0.75 16.87 -7.56
N GLU A 161 1.58 17.12 -6.53
CA GLU A 161 2.05 16.08 -5.61
C GLU A 161 0.94 15.55 -4.69
N SER A 162 -0.17 16.26 -4.58
CA SER A 162 -1.37 15.84 -3.83
C SER A 162 -2.61 15.66 -4.72
N ALA A 163 -2.43 15.63 -6.05
CA ALA A 163 -3.53 15.44 -6.98
C ALA A 163 -4.11 14.02 -6.89
N ASN A 164 -5.41 13.88 -7.12
CA ASN A 164 -6.06 12.60 -7.30
C ASN A 164 -5.71 12.06 -8.69
N GLY A 165 -4.83 11.06 -8.76
CA GLY A 165 -4.39 10.49 -10.03
C GLY A 165 -5.51 9.87 -10.86
N TYR A 166 -6.57 9.39 -10.23
CA TYR A 166 -7.71 8.76 -10.91
C TYR A 166 -8.59 9.75 -11.67
N GLU A 167 -8.52 11.06 -11.40
CA GLU A 167 -9.21 12.08 -12.20
C GLU A 167 -8.83 12.02 -13.67
N GLN A 168 -7.62 11.53 -14.01
CA GLN A 168 -7.19 11.32 -15.40
C GLN A 168 -8.00 10.23 -16.12
N LEU A 169 -8.78 9.44 -15.38
CA LEU A 169 -9.61 8.34 -15.91
C LEU A 169 -11.10 8.72 -15.99
N ALA A 170 -11.53 9.84 -15.38
CA ALA A 170 -12.93 10.17 -15.17
C ALA A 170 -13.75 10.14 -16.48
N ASP A 171 -13.25 10.83 -17.53
CA ASP A 171 -13.92 10.97 -18.81
C ASP A 171 -13.58 9.87 -19.83
N ARG A 172 -12.90 8.80 -19.39
CA ARG A 172 -12.51 7.71 -20.28
C ARG A 172 -13.52 6.58 -20.21
N GLU A 173 -13.85 6.03 -21.36
CA GLU A 173 -14.62 4.80 -21.49
C GLU A 173 -13.66 3.63 -21.75
N PHE A 174 -13.90 2.53 -21.07
CA PHE A 174 -13.13 1.29 -21.22
C PHE A 174 -14.10 0.13 -21.43
N SER A 175 -13.74 -0.80 -22.34
CA SER A 175 -14.47 -2.04 -22.50
C SER A 175 -14.05 -3.04 -21.42
N PRO A 176 -14.99 -3.78 -20.82
CA PRO A 176 -14.69 -4.93 -19.96
C PRO A 176 -14.28 -6.17 -20.80
N ASP A 177 -14.30 -6.08 -22.13
CA ASP A 177 -13.97 -7.20 -22.99
C ASP A 177 -12.50 -7.62 -22.80
N GLY A 178 -12.28 -8.92 -22.70
CA GLY A 178 -10.95 -9.48 -22.48
C GLY A 178 -10.44 -9.39 -21.04
N ILE A 179 -11.19 -8.77 -20.11
CA ILE A 179 -10.85 -8.81 -18.69
C ILE A 179 -11.04 -10.23 -18.16
N TRP A 180 -9.98 -10.77 -17.59
CA TRP A 180 -10.05 -12.07 -16.95
C TRP A 180 -11.02 -12.03 -15.77
N LYS A 181 -11.96 -13.00 -15.76
CA LYS A 181 -12.92 -13.14 -14.66
C LYS A 181 -12.35 -14.09 -13.62
N LYS A 182 -12.11 -13.56 -12.44
CA LYS A 182 -11.58 -14.28 -11.29
C LYS A 182 -12.56 -15.38 -10.85
N PRO A 183 -12.12 -16.66 -10.79
CA PRO A 183 -12.93 -17.70 -10.15
C PRO A 183 -12.81 -17.61 -8.63
N GLU A 184 -13.62 -18.37 -7.92
CA GLU A 184 -13.51 -18.53 -6.48
C GLU A 184 -12.14 -19.13 -6.10
N ALA A 185 -11.43 -18.52 -5.17
CA ALA A 185 -10.09 -18.93 -4.74
C ALA A 185 -10.13 -19.90 -3.54
N VAL A 186 -8.99 -20.53 -3.29
CA VAL A 186 -8.71 -21.21 -2.02
C VAL A 186 -8.44 -20.17 -0.95
N HIS A 187 -9.04 -20.32 0.23
CA HIS A 187 -8.81 -19.45 1.38
C HIS A 187 -8.11 -20.20 2.51
N ALA A 188 -7.26 -19.49 3.25
CA ALA A 188 -6.78 -20.00 4.52
C ALA A 188 -7.95 -20.04 5.53
N PRO A 189 -8.04 -21.06 6.38
CA PRO A 189 -8.91 -20.97 7.55
C PRO A 189 -8.46 -19.82 8.43
N GLU A 190 -9.33 -19.38 9.34
CA GLU A 190 -9.15 -18.20 10.21
C GLU A 190 -7.71 -17.81 10.53
N VAL A 191 -7.42 -16.51 10.44
CA VAL A 191 -6.09 -15.95 10.75
C VAL A 191 -5.70 -16.31 12.19
N GLN A 192 -4.58 -16.99 12.36
CA GLN A 192 -4.00 -17.27 13.66
C GLN A 192 -3.09 -16.10 14.06
N TRP A 193 -3.52 -15.40 15.09
CA TRP A 193 -2.66 -14.41 15.77
C TRP A 193 -1.70 -15.13 16.74
N GLY A 194 -0.56 -14.51 17.03
CA GLY A 194 0.30 -14.94 18.12
C GLY A 194 -0.45 -14.94 19.46
N ALA A 195 0.03 -15.69 20.42
CA ALA A 195 -0.61 -15.84 21.74
C ALA A 195 -0.79 -14.49 22.48
N ASP A 196 -0.02 -13.48 22.11
CA ASP A 196 -0.06 -12.10 22.62
C ASP A 196 -0.82 -11.12 21.70
N GLY A 197 -1.51 -11.62 20.67
CA GLY A 197 -2.16 -10.81 19.64
C GLY A 197 -1.20 -10.20 18.61
N SER A 198 0.08 -10.63 18.61
CA SER A 198 1.06 -10.17 17.61
C SER A 198 0.91 -10.88 16.27
N GLU A 199 1.35 -10.19 15.22
CA GLU A 199 1.49 -10.79 13.90
C GLU A 199 2.64 -11.81 13.89
N VAL A 200 2.43 -12.93 13.19
CA VAL A 200 3.50 -13.89 12.92
C VAL A 200 4.22 -13.47 11.65
N VAL A 201 5.44 -12.96 11.78
CA VAL A 201 6.27 -12.55 10.65
C VAL A 201 7.34 -13.60 10.39
N THR A 202 7.38 -14.13 9.16
CA THR A 202 8.47 -15.00 8.70
C THR A 202 9.34 -14.22 7.73
N GLU A 203 10.61 -14.03 8.06
CA GLU A 203 11.59 -13.35 7.21
C GLU A 203 12.47 -14.38 6.50
N VAL A 204 12.50 -14.34 5.17
CA VAL A 204 13.37 -15.17 4.35
C VAL A 204 14.30 -14.27 3.54
N THR A 205 15.60 -14.44 3.74
CA THR A 205 16.64 -13.66 3.03
C THR A 205 17.40 -14.54 2.06
N PHE A 206 17.52 -14.09 0.81
CA PHE A 206 18.30 -14.76 -0.24
C PHE A 206 18.98 -13.73 -1.15
N PRO A 207 20.10 -14.09 -1.82
CA PRO A 207 20.76 -13.20 -2.76
C PRO A 207 19.89 -12.94 -3.99
N PHE A 208 19.49 -11.69 -4.22
CA PHE A 208 18.68 -11.32 -5.39
C PHE A 208 19.33 -11.68 -6.73
N SER A 209 20.67 -11.60 -6.82
CA SER A 209 21.40 -11.97 -8.03
C SER A 209 21.14 -13.40 -8.46
N GLN A 210 21.09 -14.35 -7.51
CA GLN A 210 20.82 -15.76 -7.82
C GLN A 210 19.41 -15.94 -8.39
N LEU A 211 18.40 -15.32 -7.78
CA LEU A 211 17.04 -15.34 -8.30
C LEU A 211 16.96 -14.70 -9.70
N HIS A 212 17.58 -13.54 -9.86
CA HIS A 212 17.60 -12.82 -11.14
C HIS A 212 18.25 -13.65 -12.25
N ASP A 213 19.44 -14.24 -11.98
CA ASP A 213 20.18 -15.01 -12.96
C ASP A 213 19.44 -16.30 -13.33
N TYR A 214 18.83 -16.96 -12.35
CA TYR A 214 17.96 -18.11 -12.61
C TYR A 214 16.75 -17.72 -13.48
N ALA A 215 15.98 -16.69 -13.09
CA ALA A 215 14.83 -16.22 -13.85
C ALA A 215 15.20 -15.85 -15.28
N LYS A 216 16.34 -15.15 -15.47
CA LYS A 216 16.88 -14.80 -16.77
C LYS A 216 17.26 -16.03 -17.60
N SER A 217 17.84 -17.06 -16.99
CA SER A 217 18.26 -18.29 -17.67
C SER A 217 17.09 -19.06 -18.31
N ILE A 218 15.90 -18.98 -17.70
CA ILE A 218 14.66 -19.58 -18.22
C ILE A 218 13.73 -18.58 -18.90
N GLY A 219 14.17 -17.32 -19.05
CA GLY A 219 13.48 -16.27 -19.81
C GLY A 219 12.24 -15.70 -19.13
N VAL A 220 12.18 -15.67 -17.79
CA VAL A 220 11.07 -15.08 -17.01
C VAL A 220 11.55 -13.93 -16.11
N SER A 221 10.63 -13.28 -15.40
CA SER A 221 10.96 -12.26 -14.38
C SER A 221 11.14 -12.89 -13.00
N PRO A 222 11.88 -12.26 -12.07
CA PRO A 222 11.94 -12.69 -10.67
C PRO A 222 10.56 -12.88 -10.03
N LEU A 223 9.60 -12.00 -10.30
CA LEU A 223 8.23 -12.14 -9.82
C LEU A 223 7.54 -13.40 -10.37
N SER A 224 7.80 -13.73 -11.65
CA SER A 224 7.25 -14.95 -12.27
C SER A 224 7.81 -16.24 -11.68
N VAL A 225 8.87 -16.16 -10.87
CA VAL A 225 9.43 -17.27 -10.09
C VAL A 225 8.89 -17.26 -8.66
N LEU A 226 8.99 -16.14 -7.98
CA LEU A 226 8.62 -16.03 -6.55
C LEU A 226 7.12 -16.22 -6.33
N ALA A 227 6.28 -15.54 -7.10
CA ALA A 227 4.84 -15.57 -6.89
C ALA A 227 4.27 -17.01 -6.97
N PRO A 228 4.54 -17.80 -8.02
CA PRO A 228 4.02 -19.17 -8.07
C PRO A 228 4.65 -20.11 -7.01
N LEU A 229 5.86 -19.85 -6.53
CA LEU A 229 6.43 -20.61 -5.40
C LEU A 229 5.69 -20.32 -4.09
N MET A 230 5.34 -19.05 -3.84
CA MET A 230 4.51 -18.67 -2.68
C MET A 230 3.11 -19.27 -2.79
N MET A 231 2.48 -19.18 -3.96
CA MET A 231 1.16 -19.76 -4.22
C MET A 231 1.18 -21.31 -4.10
N LYS A 232 2.25 -21.95 -4.57
CA LYS A 232 2.42 -23.39 -4.39
C LYS A 232 2.53 -23.75 -2.90
N ALA A 233 3.32 -23.02 -2.13
CA ALA A 233 3.42 -23.26 -0.69
C ALA A 233 2.09 -23.06 0.04
N PHE A 234 1.27 -22.10 -0.41
CA PHE A 234 -0.08 -21.90 0.09
C PHE A 234 -1.01 -23.06 -0.30
N ASP A 235 -0.94 -23.50 -1.56
CA ASP A 235 -1.70 -24.65 -2.08
C ASP A 235 -1.30 -25.97 -1.37
N ASP A 236 -0.03 -26.21 -1.15
CA ASP A 236 0.48 -27.37 -0.41
C ASP A 236 -0.07 -27.42 1.04
N LYS A 237 -0.35 -26.26 1.63
CA LYS A 237 -0.84 -26.16 3.00
C LYS A 237 -2.37 -26.12 3.11
N PHE A 238 -3.05 -25.40 2.25
CA PHE A 238 -4.47 -25.09 2.35
C PHE A 238 -5.29 -25.55 1.14
N GLY A 239 -4.62 -26.03 0.08
CA GLY A 239 -5.24 -26.48 -1.16
C GLY A 239 -5.91 -27.85 -1.05
N GLY A 240 -5.80 -28.65 -2.10
CA GLY A 240 -6.45 -29.98 -2.19
C GLY A 240 -7.86 -29.90 -2.71
N THR A 241 -8.29 -28.76 -3.23
CA THR A 241 -9.58 -28.51 -3.89
C THR A 241 -9.39 -28.29 -5.39
N ASP A 242 -10.49 -28.18 -6.13
CA ASP A 242 -10.49 -27.81 -7.55
C ASP A 242 -10.42 -26.28 -7.76
N LYS A 243 -10.31 -25.50 -6.66
CA LYS A 243 -10.16 -24.06 -6.72
C LYS A 243 -8.70 -23.64 -6.88
N PRO A 244 -8.41 -22.57 -7.63
CA PRO A 244 -7.05 -22.01 -7.71
C PRO A 244 -6.66 -21.28 -6.44
N VAL A 245 -5.37 -21.19 -6.18
CA VAL A 245 -4.79 -20.17 -5.30
C VAL A 245 -4.67 -18.88 -6.12
N ILE A 246 -5.17 -17.76 -5.60
CA ILE A 246 -5.09 -16.47 -6.29
C ILE A 246 -4.33 -15.50 -5.40
N ALA A 247 -3.27 -14.90 -5.97
CA ALA A 247 -2.53 -13.83 -5.34
C ALA A 247 -2.90 -12.49 -5.96
N GLU A 248 -3.26 -11.51 -5.15
CA GLU A 248 -3.47 -10.12 -5.58
C GLU A 248 -2.13 -9.40 -5.62
N ILE A 249 -1.86 -8.65 -6.70
CA ILE A 249 -0.61 -7.93 -6.92
C ILE A 249 -0.91 -6.45 -7.20
N PRO A 250 -0.39 -5.51 -6.38
CA PRO A 250 -0.53 -4.08 -6.64
C PRO A 250 0.37 -3.63 -7.79
N VAL A 251 -0.18 -2.77 -8.64
CA VAL A 251 0.50 -2.21 -9.82
C VAL A 251 0.48 -0.68 -9.75
N ASP A 252 1.67 -0.06 -9.74
CA ASP A 252 1.80 1.40 -9.81
C ASP A 252 1.32 1.92 -11.17
N LEU A 253 0.40 2.88 -11.17
CA LEU A 253 -0.16 3.47 -12.38
C LEU A 253 0.64 4.65 -12.94
N ARG A 254 1.59 5.20 -12.17
CA ARG A 254 2.38 6.38 -12.58
C ARG A 254 3.19 6.17 -13.85
N PRO A 255 3.73 4.97 -14.15
CA PRO A 255 4.36 4.72 -15.45
C PRO A 255 3.40 4.76 -16.65
N LEU A 256 2.11 4.49 -16.43
CA LEU A 256 1.08 4.49 -17.49
C LEU A 256 0.41 5.87 -17.64
N LEU A 257 0.27 6.57 -16.53
CA LEU A 257 -0.36 7.89 -16.43
C LEU A 257 0.57 8.80 -15.63
N PRO A 258 1.57 9.43 -16.30
CA PRO A 258 2.57 10.25 -15.62
C PRO A 258 1.94 11.32 -14.72
N THR A 259 2.37 11.35 -13.47
CA THR A 259 1.91 12.29 -12.45
C THR A 259 2.98 12.43 -11.37
N LEU A 260 2.98 13.58 -10.68
CA LEU A 260 3.83 13.82 -9.51
C LEU A 260 3.18 13.36 -8.19
N THR A 261 1.93 12.87 -8.25
CA THR A 261 1.19 12.54 -7.03
C THR A 261 1.92 11.52 -6.16
N THR A 262 1.94 11.78 -4.86
CA THR A 262 2.37 10.87 -3.81
C THR A 262 1.18 10.27 -3.06
N ARG A 263 -0.04 10.55 -3.54
CA ARG A 263 -1.27 9.94 -3.07
C ARG A 263 -1.38 8.49 -3.55
N TYR A 264 -2.43 7.82 -3.12
CA TYR A 264 -2.74 6.46 -3.57
C TYR A 264 -3.06 6.44 -5.07
N PHE A 265 -2.24 5.74 -5.87
CA PHE A 265 -2.45 5.65 -7.32
C PHE A 265 -1.94 4.32 -7.88
N ILE A 266 -2.63 3.25 -7.52
CA ILE A 266 -2.36 1.88 -7.96
C ILE A 266 -3.64 1.23 -8.46
N CYS A 267 -3.51 0.08 -9.11
CA CYS A 267 -4.57 -0.90 -9.29
C CYS A 267 -4.06 -2.28 -8.89
N PHE A 268 -4.95 -3.25 -8.89
CA PHE A 268 -4.60 -4.63 -8.59
C PHE A 268 -4.82 -5.52 -9.80
N ILE A 269 -3.98 -6.54 -9.92
CA ILE A 269 -4.16 -7.67 -10.81
C ILE A 269 -4.19 -8.96 -10.00
N ASP A 270 -4.96 -9.92 -10.47
CA ASP A 270 -5.08 -11.23 -9.86
C ASP A 270 -4.15 -12.20 -10.58
N LEU A 271 -3.35 -12.98 -9.86
CA LEU A 271 -2.47 -14.00 -10.41
C LEU A 271 -2.91 -15.37 -9.91
N PRO A 272 -3.40 -16.27 -10.78
CA PRO A 272 -3.82 -17.61 -10.39
C PRO A 272 -2.67 -18.63 -10.42
N TYR A 273 -2.70 -19.55 -9.46
CA TYR A 273 -2.03 -20.84 -9.49
C TYR A 273 -3.13 -21.91 -9.60
N PHE A 274 -3.33 -22.43 -10.79
CA PHE A 274 -4.41 -23.37 -11.06
C PHE A 274 -4.09 -24.79 -10.54
N PRO A 275 -5.11 -25.61 -10.18
CA PRO A 275 -4.94 -26.97 -9.71
C PRO A 275 -4.08 -27.85 -10.63
N GLU A 276 -4.21 -27.70 -11.95
CA GLU A 276 -3.43 -28.40 -12.94
C GLU A 276 -1.93 -28.06 -12.96
N TYR A 277 -1.52 -26.99 -12.25
CA TYR A 277 -0.10 -26.61 -12.12
C TYR A 277 0.65 -27.51 -11.11
N ARG A 278 -0.08 -28.23 -10.25
CA ARG A 278 0.49 -29.13 -9.22
C ARG A 278 1.40 -30.18 -9.84
N ASP A 279 1.00 -30.71 -10.99
CA ASP A 279 1.70 -31.79 -11.68
C ASP A 279 2.71 -31.31 -12.75
N LEU A 280 2.84 -30.01 -12.93
CA LEU A 280 3.75 -29.42 -13.91
C LEU A 280 5.16 -29.19 -13.33
N PRO A 281 6.21 -29.30 -14.15
CA PRO A 281 7.53 -28.82 -13.78
C PRO A 281 7.50 -27.32 -13.44
N ASN A 282 8.26 -26.89 -12.42
CA ASN A 282 8.29 -25.50 -11.99
C ASN A 282 8.58 -24.52 -13.13
N ASP A 283 9.53 -24.84 -14.02
CA ASP A 283 9.87 -23.99 -15.17
C ASP A 283 8.68 -23.74 -16.10
N GLU A 284 7.80 -24.74 -16.26
CA GLU A 284 6.59 -24.58 -17.06
C GLU A 284 5.59 -23.69 -16.34
N VAL A 285 5.39 -23.86 -15.04
CA VAL A 285 4.55 -22.99 -14.23
C VAL A 285 5.05 -21.52 -14.29
N PHE A 286 6.37 -21.29 -14.19
CA PHE A 286 6.95 -19.96 -14.27
C PHE A 286 6.73 -19.30 -15.64
N ARG A 287 6.81 -20.06 -16.74
CA ARG A 287 6.51 -19.54 -18.09
C ARG A 287 5.03 -19.19 -18.25
N ARG A 288 4.12 -20.02 -17.72
CA ARG A 288 2.67 -19.74 -17.73
C ARG A 288 2.35 -18.52 -16.89
N THR A 289 2.94 -18.40 -15.70
CA THR A 289 2.83 -17.21 -14.86
C THR A 289 3.28 -15.95 -15.59
N LYS A 290 4.43 -15.99 -16.27
CA LYS A 290 4.89 -14.86 -17.09
C LYS A 290 3.89 -14.49 -18.18
N ALA A 291 3.36 -15.48 -18.88
CA ALA A 291 2.39 -15.25 -19.96
C ALA A 291 1.11 -14.62 -19.43
N PHE A 292 0.61 -15.10 -18.28
CA PHE A 292 -0.56 -14.56 -17.62
C PHE A 292 -0.33 -13.12 -17.14
N LEU A 293 0.78 -12.85 -16.45
CA LEU A 293 1.16 -11.50 -16.04
C LEU A 293 1.24 -10.54 -17.22
N LYS A 294 1.84 -10.96 -18.33
CA LYS A 294 1.93 -10.15 -19.55
C LYS A 294 0.54 -9.76 -20.08
N ASP A 295 -0.42 -10.67 -20.00
CA ASP A 295 -1.80 -10.42 -20.42
C ASP A 295 -2.47 -9.43 -19.47
N GLN A 296 -2.41 -9.67 -18.15
CA GLN A 296 -3.01 -8.78 -17.13
C GLN A 296 -2.39 -7.37 -17.11
N MET A 297 -1.13 -7.23 -17.51
CA MET A 297 -0.41 -5.96 -17.56
C MET A 297 -0.69 -5.15 -18.84
N GLN A 298 -1.67 -5.54 -19.66
CA GLN A 298 -2.10 -4.72 -20.80
C GLN A 298 -2.67 -3.39 -20.30
N ARG A 299 -2.22 -2.30 -20.93
CA ARG A 299 -2.55 -0.94 -20.50
C ARG A 299 -4.06 -0.74 -20.30
N GLU A 300 -4.87 -1.14 -21.28
CA GLU A 300 -6.32 -0.92 -21.24
C GLU A 300 -6.98 -1.72 -20.10
N GLN A 301 -6.50 -2.93 -19.81
CA GLN A 301 -6.99 -3.73 -18.69
C GLN A 301 -6.67 -3.08 -17.35
N LEU A 302 -5.44 -2.60 -17.16
CA LEU A 302 -5.04 -1.90 -15.93
C LEU A 302 -5.86 -0.63 -15.70
N LEU A 303 -6.05 0.18 -16.75
CA LEU A 303 -6.82 1.42 -16.65
C LEU A 303 -8.31 1.16 -16.40
N TYR A 304 -8.88 0.11 -17.03
CA TYR A 304 -10.24 -0.34 -16.73
C TYR A 304 -10.39 -0.71 -15.25
N ARG A 305 -9.51 -1.57 -14.72
CA ARG A 305 -9.54 -2.00 -13.31
C ARG A 305 -9.40 -0.82 -12.36
N ALA A 306 -8.46 0.08 -12.64
CA ALA A 306 -8.24 1.29 -11.86
C ALA A 306 -9.50 2.18 -11.81
N LYS A 307 -10.12 2.43 -12.98
CA LYS A 307 -11.35 3.23 -13.05
C LYS A 307 -12.50 2.54 -12.34
N ALA A 308 -12.73 1.27 -12.61
CA ALA A 308 -13.85 0.53 -12.00
C ALA A 308 -13.75 0.47 -10.47
N ALA A 309 -12.54 0.35 -9.92
CA ALA A 309 -12.31 0.40 -8.48
C ALA A 309 -12.55 1.81 -7.91
N ALA A 310 -12.00 2.83 -8.56
CA ALA A 310 -12.19 4.23 -8.15
C ALA A 310 -13.67 4.64 -8.18
N ASP A 311 -14.37 4.32 -9.26
CA ASP A 311 -15.81 4.64 -9.42
C ASP A 311 -16.66 3.98 -8.31
N ARG A 312 -16.39 2.71 -7.95
CA ARG A 312 -17.10 2.03 -6.85
C ARG A 312 -16.86 2.73 -5.50
N CYS A 313 -15.64 3.17 -5.24
CA CYS A 313 -15.33 3.88 -3.99
C CYS A 313 -15.97 5.27 -3.95
N GLU A 314 -16.04 5.97 -5.09
CA GLU A 314 -16.76 7.24 -5.18
C GLU A 314 -18.26 7.06 -4.97
N LEU A 315 -18.88 6.07 -5.62
CA LEU A 315 -20.31 5.75 -5.42
C LEU A 315 -20.64 5.49 -3.95
N LEU A 316 -19.80 4.73 -3.24
CA LEU A 316 -19.98 4.51 -1.79
C LEU A 316 -19.79 5.83 -1.00
N HIS A 317 -18.81 6.63 -1.36
CA HIS A 317 -18.55 7.89 -0.66
C HIS A 317 -19.70 8.89 -0.82
N GLU A 318 -20.26 9.00 -2.03
CA GLU A 318 -21.33 9.93 -2.38
C GLU A 318 -22.73 9.42 -2.00
N ALA A 319 -22.88 8.13 -1.67
CA ALA A 319 -24.16 7.58 -1.29
C ALA A 319 -24.81 8.36 -0.14
N ASP A 320 -26.11 8.64 -0.26
CA ASP A 320 -26.89 9.32 0.80
C ASP A 320 -27.30 8.30 1.88
N MET A 321 -26.33 7.98 2.74
CA MET A 321 -26.50 7.06 3.86
C MET A 321 -25.62 7.46 5.05
N PRO A 322 -25.98 7.08 6.29
CA PRO A 322 -25.18 7.30 7.48
C PRO A 322 -23.78 6.70 7.39
N LEU A 323 -22.80 7.34 8.04
CA LEU A 323 -21.42 6.88 8.06
C LEU A 323 -21.29 5.40 8.50
N ALA A 324 -22.05 4.99 9.53
CA ALA A 324 -22.00 3.62 10.02
C ALA A 324 -22.43 2.59 8.96
N GLU A 325 -23.43 2.92 8.14
CA GLU A 325 -23.88 2.06 7.03
C GLU A 325 -22.85 2.02 5.91
N LYS A 326 -22.17 3.15 5.60
CA LYS A 326 -21.06 3.17 4.65
C LYS A 326 -19.89 2.30 5.13
N MET A 327 -19.57 2.34 6.42
CA MET A 327 -18.53 1.49 6.99
C MET A 327 -18.89 0.00 6.88
N GLN A 328 -20.16 -0.38 7.15
CA GLN A 328 -20.61 -1.76 6.96
C GLN A 328 -20.57 -2.19 5.49
N ALA A 329 -21.00 -1.32 4.58
CA ALA A 329 -20.93 -1.59 3.14
C ALA A 329 -19.49 -1.73 2.66
N ALA A 330 -18.59 -0.86 3.11
CA ALA A 330 -17.16 -0.94 2.81
C ALA A 330 -16.54 -2.25 3.32
N GLN A 331 -16.83 -2.64 4.56
CA GLN A 331 -16.38 -3.91 5.14
C GLN A 331 -16.84 -5.10 4.30
N LYS A 332 -18.11 -5.10 3.88
CA LYS A 332 -18.63 -6.16 3.01
C LYS A 332 -17.90 -6.18 1.67
N VAL A 333 -17.72 -5.02 1.01
CA VAL A 333 -16.98 -4.93 -0.24
C VAL A 333 -15.54 -5.41 -0.06
N THR A 334 -14.86 -5.02 1.01
CA THR A 334 -13.49 -5.46 1.28
C THR A 334 -13.44 -6.94 1.66
N THR A 335 -14.41 -7.42 2.45
CA THR A 335 -14.51 -8.85 2.76
C THR A 335 -14.76 -9.65 1.49
N ASP A 336 -15.67 -9.23 0.63
CA ASP A 336 -15.95 -9.88 -0.64
C ASP A 336 -14.72 -9.75 -1.60
N PHE A 337 -13.97 -8.65 -1.54
CA PHE A 337 -12.80 -8.38 -2.40
C PHE A 337 -11.52 -9.07 -1.89
N VAL A 338 -11.24 -9.00 -0.60
CA VAL A 338 -10.09 -9.66 0.04
C VAL A 338 -10.30 -11.16 0.23
N LEU A 339 -11.55 -11.60 0.43
CA LEU A 339 -11.88 -13.04 0.50
C LEU A 339 -12.02 -13.69 -0.88
N GLU A 340 -12.02 -12.91 -1.97
CA GLU A 340 -11.95 -13.46 -3.32
C GLU A 340 -10.54 -13.90 -3.70
N ASP A 341 -9.51 -13.44 -2.97
CA ASP A 341 -8.11 -13.81 -3.16
C ASP A 341 -7.58 -14.67 -2.01
N SER A 342 -6.57 -15.47 -2.29
CA SER A 342 -5.94 -16.29 -1.25
C SER A 342 -5.02 -15.45 -0.36
N PHE A 343 -4.30 -14.48 -0.96
CA PHE A 343 -3.40 -13.55 -0.27
C PHE A 343 -2.91 -12.42 -1.20
N LEU A 344 -2.30 -11.40 -0.62
CA LEU A 344 -1.65 -10.28 -1.31
C LEU A 344 -0.13 -10.51 -1.39
N ILE A 345 0.49 -10.20 -2.54
CA ILE A 345 1.96 -10.21 -2.72
C ILE A 345 2.51 -8.79 -2.75
#